data_1c28043e5cda50d592fcaf65874c37f3
#
_entry.id   1c28043e5cda50d592fcaf65874c37f3
#
_cell.length_a   1.000
_cell.length_b   1.000
_cell.length_c   1.000
_cell.angle_alpha   90.00
_cell.angle_beta   90.00
_cell.angle_gamma   90.00
#
_symmetry.space_group_name_H-M   'P 1'
#
loop_
_entity.id
_entity.type
_entity.pdbx_description
1 polymer ?
#
loop_
_entity_poly.entity_id
_entity_poly.type
_entity_poly.pdbx_seq_one_letter_code
_entity_poly.pdbx_strand_id
1 'polypeptide(L)'
;MCLFSCFNTKNQEEVFWTWFVKNSSRLFHFENEQETLFNELSFQLSKINQALTFEFGPVQNGKREFIISAGGIKSSFPAVEKLYSLKPDLKEWVFTKFRPRRDAIHTIQFQEKTVSPEEIRFLLFKDDDKTKIGILLFLSGYTESESAIYSQIAYLFLDEIVSEYDVETYIGAIEIQGFDSNYFDQSISIITKFD
;
A
#
# COMPACT_ATOMS: atom_id res chain seq x y z
N MET A 1 -6.29 45.05 27.65
CA MET A 1 -7.16 43.89 27.44
C MET A 1 -6.86 43.37 26.04
N CYS A 2 -5.83 42.49 25.93
CA CYS A 2 -5.39 41.95 24.64
C CYS A 2 -6.24 40.71 24.33
N LEU A 3 -7.09 40.83 23.33
CA LEU A 3 -7.79 39.69 22.73
C LEU A 3 -6.77 38.87 21.90
N PHE A 4 -6.24 37.81 22.45
CA PHE A 4 -5.55 36.79 21.70
C PHE A 4 -6.60 36.08 20.82
N SER A 5 -6.71 36.51 19.55
CA SER A 5 -7.39 35.75 18.53
C SER A 5 -6.60 34.45 18.33
N CYS A 6 -7.07 33.36 18.92
CA CYS A 6 -6.60 32.02 18.56
C CYS A 6 -7.03 31.78 17.12
N PHE A 7 -6.14 32.03 16.17
CA PHE A 7 -6.26 31.47 14.83
C PHE A 7 -6.10 29.95 14.98
N ASN A 8 -7.22 29.27 15.06
CA ASN A 8 -7.28 27.82 14.97
C ASN A 8 -6.98 27.45 13.50
N THR A 9 -5.70 27.39 13.16
CA THR A 9 -5.26 26.88 11.85
C THR A 9 -5.66 25.40 11.81
N LYS A 10 -6.69 25.09 11.02
CA LYS A 10 -7.06 23.68 10.77
C LYS A 10 -5.81 22.91 10.40
N ASN A 11 -5.60 21.75 11.00
CA ASN A 11 -4.49 20.90 10.63
C ASN A 11 -4.72 20.33 9.21
N GLN A 12 -3.66 19.88 8.54
CA GLN A 12 -3.77 19.46 7.13
C GLN A 12 -4.68 18.24 6.97
N GLU A 13 -4.78 17.40 7.97
CA GLU A 13 -5.65 16.22 7.96
C GLU A 13 -7.14 16.63 8.01
N GLU A 14 -7.51 17.63 8.79
CA GLU A 14 -8.88 18.17 8.79
C GLU A 14 -9.23 18.87 7.47
N VAL A 15 -8.26 19.55 6.86
CA VAL A 15 -8.42 20.15 5.52
C VAL A 15 -8.64 19.07 4.48
N PHE A 16 -7.85 18.00 4.52
CA PHE A 16 -8.00 16.83 3.65
C PHE A 16 -9.41 16.23 3.77
N TRP A 17 -9.86 15.93 4.97
CA TRP A 17 -11.17 15.31 5.16
C TRP A 17 -12.33 16.24 4.78
N THR A 18 -12.18 17.55 4.99
CA THR A 18 -13.16 18.53 4.50
C THR A 18 -13.25 18.51 2.98
N TRP A 19 -12.10 18.40 2.29
CA TRP A 19 -12.04 18.27 0.84
C TRP A 19 -12.63 16.92 0.37
N PHE A 20 -12.28 15.81 1.05
CA PHE A 20 -12.80 14.48 0.72
C PHE A 20 -14.32 14.43 0.81
N VAL A 21 -14.90 14.92 1.91
CA VAL A 21 -16.36 14.98 2.10
C VAL A 21 -17.03 15.76 0.98
N LYS A 22 -16.48 16.93 0.62
CA LYS A 22 -17.02 17.77 -0.47
C LYS A 22 -17.00 17.05 -1.83
N ASN A 23 -16.01 16.21 -2.07
CA ASN A 23 -15.83 15.48 -3.32
C ASN A 23 -16.26 14.00 -3.23
N SER A 24 -16.90 13.59 -2.14
CA SER A 24 -17.21 12.19 -1.84
C SER A 24 -17.95 11.46 -2.96
N SER A 25 -18.95 12.10 -3.57
CA SER A 25 -19.70 11.51 -4.68
C SER A 25 -18.86 11.36 -5.96
N ARG A 26 -17.98 12.33 -6.26
CA ARG A 26 -17.03 12.23 -7.39
C ARG A 26 -16.01 11.09 -7.16
N LEU A 27 -15.46 11.03 -5.94
CA LEU A 27 -14.51 9.99 -5.55
C LEU A 27 -15.15 8.60 -5.55
N PHE A 28 -16.43 8.51 -5.17
CA PHE A 28 -17.17 7.24 -5.21
C PHE A 28 -17.30 6.69 -6.64
N HIS A 29 -17.41 7.56 -7.62
CA HIS A 29 -17.53 7.24 -9.06
C HIS A 29 -16.30 7.71 -9.85
N PHE A 30 -15.10 7.52 -9.27
CA PHE A 30 -13.86 8.06 -9.81
C PHE A 30 -13.57 7.59 -11.25
N GLU A 31 -14.12 6.49 -11.68
CA GLU A 31 -13.92 5.92 -13.01
C GLU A 31 -14.31 6.90 -14.14
N ASN A 32 -15.19 7.85 -13.84
CA ASN A 32 -15.65 8.87 -14.81
C ASN A 32 -14.58 9.94 -15.12
N GLU A 33 -13.66 10.19 -14.19
CA GLU A 33 -12.64 11.23 -14.28
C GLU A 33 -11.35 10.83 -13.51
N GLN A 34 -10.94 9.58 -13.63
CA GLN A 34 -9.93 8.93 -12.80
C GLN A 34 -8.63 9.71 -12.71
N GLU A 35 -8.04 10.08 -13.83
CA GLU A 35 -6.75 10.78 -13.86
C GLU A 35 -6.81 12.11 -13.08
N THR A 36 -7.85 12.90 -13.32
CA THR A 36 -8.05 14.19 -12.66
C THR A 36 -8.18 14.02 -11.15
N LEU A 37 -9.06 13.11 -10.72
CA LEU A 37 -9.32 12.88 -9.30
C LEU A 37 -8.11 12.27 -8.57
N PHE A 38 -7.36 11.38 -9.23
CA PHE A 38 -6.17 10.79 -8.64
C PHE A 38 -5.06 11.83 -8.45
N ASN A 39 -4.91 12.76 -9.39
CA ASN A 39 -3.99 13.89 -9.27
C ASN A 39 -4.42 14.84 -8.14
N GLU A 40 -5.71 15.19 -8.06
CA GLU A 40 -6.24 16.02 -6.98
C GLU A 40 -6.02 15.35 -5.61
N LEU A 41 -6.33 14.06 -5.48
CA LEU A 41 -6.20 13.30 -4.24
C LEU A 41 -4.74 13.18 -3.80
N SER A 42 -3.83 12.81 -4.72
CA SER A 42 -2.39 12.76 -4.48
C SER A 42 -1.85 14.11 -4.01
N PHE A 43 -2.28 15.20 -4.63
CA PHE A 43 -1.91 16.54 -4.21
C PHE A 43 -2.42 16.90 -2.81
N GLN A 44 -3.63 16.49 -2.43
CA GLN A 44 -4.13 16.73 -1.08
C GLN A 44 -3.36 15.91 -0.03
N LEU A 45 -3.05 14.64 -0.31
CA LEU A 45 -2.26 13.79 0.57
C LEU A 45 -0.82 14.29 0.74
N SER A 46 -0.20 14.76 -0.35
CA SER A 46 1.18 15.27 -0.32
C SER A 46 1.37 16.49 0.59
N LYS A 47 0.32 17.25 0.87
CA LYS A 47 0.34 18.37 1.84
C LYS A 47 0.50 17.88 3.29
N ILE A 48 0.10 16.64 3.57
CA ILE A 48 0.24 16.01 4.87
C ILE A 48 1.61 15.34 4.97
N ASN A 49 1.91 14.47 3.99
CA ASN A 49 3.19 13.81 3.84
C ASN A 49 3.37 13.35 2.39
N GLN A 50 4.53 13.58 1.81
CA GLN A 50 4.80 13.27 0.39
C GLN A 50 4.81 11.77 0.07
N ALA A 51 4.99 10.93 1.08
CA ALA A 51 4.96 9.48 0.92
C ALA A 51 3.55 8.87 0.98
N LEU A 52 2.54 9.66 1.37
CA LEU A 52 1.17 9.13 1.43
C LEU A 52 0.65 8.83 0.03
N THR A 53 0.11 7.65 -0.11
CA THR A 53 -0.60 7.16 -1.30
C THR A 53 -1.95 6.57 -0.91
N PHE A 54 -2.73 6.15 -1.90
CA PHE A 54 -4.07 5.65 -1.67
C PHE A 54 -4.43 4.55 -2.67
N GLU A 55 -5.46 3.79 -2.31
CA GLU A 55 -6.13 2.86 -3.21
C GLU A 55 -7.65 2.95 -3.01
N PHE A 56 -8.38 2.67 -4.09
CA PHE A 56 -9.81 2.43 -4.02
C PHE A 56 -10.09 0.94 -4.21
N GLY A 57 -10.78 0.35 -3.24
CA GLY A 57 -11.33 -0.98 -3.37
C GLY A 57 -12.59 -1.01 -4.23
N PRO A 58 -13.07 -2.22 -4.58
CA PRO A 58 -14.33 -2.38 -5.28
C PRO A 58 -15.52 -1.94 -4.42
N VAL A 59 -16.63 -1.60 -5.07
CA VAL A 59 -17.89 -1.36 -4.35
C VAL A 59 -18.48 -2.68 -3.90
N GLN A 60 -18.61 -2.86 -2.58
CA GLN A 60 -19.21 -4.03 -1.97
C GLN A 60 -20.33 -3.61 -1.00
N ASN A 61 -21.50 -4.21 -1.14
CA ASN A 61 -22.69 -3.87 -0.31
C ASN A 61 -23.01 -2.37 -0.29
N GLY A 62 -22.84 -1.67 -1.42
CA GLY A 62 -23.08 -0.23 -1.55
C GLY A 62 -22.02 0.66 -0.91
N LYS A 63 -20.89 0.11 -0.49
CA LYS A 63 -19.76 0.86 0.08
C LYS A 63 -18.51 0.68 -0.76
N ARG A 64 -17.74 1.75 -0.90
CA ARG A 64 -16.41 1.73 -1.50
C ARG A 64 -15.35 1.83 -0.41
N GLU A 65 -14.31 1.02 -0.52
CA GLU A 65 -13.17 1.14 0.37
C GLU A 65 -12.22 2.23 -0.13
N PHE A 66 -11.69 3.02 0.80
CA PHE A 66 -10.59 3.96 0.60
C PHE A 66 -9.46 3.61 1.55
N ILE A 67 -8.33 3.22 0.98
CA ILE A 67 -7.14 2.82 1.72
C ILE A 67 -6.16 3.98 1.73
N ILE A 68 -5.64 4.31 2.90
CA ILE A 68 -4.56 5.28 3.11
C ILE A 68 -3.28 4.50 3.37
N SER A 69 -2.29 4.65 2.51
CA SER A 69 -1.03 3.92 2.58
C SER A 69 0.16 4.89 2.74
N ALA A 70 1.23 4.40 3.32
CA ALA A 70 2.51 5.09 3.40
C ALA A 70 3.48 4.67 2.27
N GLY A 71 3.02 3.85 1.30
CA GLY A 71 3.84 3.35 0.21
C GLY A 71 5.03 2.50 0.68
N GLY A 72 4.87 1.77 1.80
CA GLY A 72 5.95 0.98 2.40
C GLY A 72 7.01 1.82 3.13
N ILE A 73 6.76 3.10 3.42
CA ILE A 73 7.70 3.98 4.10
C ILE A 73 7.35 4.08 5.59
N LYS A 74 7.99 3.27 6.42
CA LYS A 74 7.72 3.17 7.87
C LYS A 74 7.76 4.52 8.61
N SER A 75 8.66 5.42 8.25
CA SER A 75 8.74 6.75 8.87
C SER A 75 7.49 7.62 8.63
N SER A 76 6.65 7.26 7.67
CA SER A 76 5.39 7.93 7.34
C SER A 76 4.15 7.28 7.97
N PHE A 77 4.30 6.17 8.69
CA PHE A 77 3.19 5.51 9.40
C PHE A 77 2.45 6.44 10.38
N PRO A 78 3.12 7.29 11.18
CA PRO A 78 2.42 8.24 12.04
C PRO A 78 1.49 9.20 11.28
N ALA A 79 1.82 9.56 10.03
CA ALA A 79 0.97 10.41 9.20
C ALA A 79 -0.30 9.67 8.74
N VAL A 80 -0.17 8.38 8.36
CA VAL A 80 -1.33 7.51 8.06
C VAL A 80 -2.24 7.39 9.28
N GLU A 81 -1.67 7.07 10.44
CA GLU A 81 -2.41 6.90 11.69
C GLU A 81 -3.17 8.16 12.09
N LYS A 82 -2.50 9.32 12.02
CA LYS A 82 -3.10 10.61 12.35
C LYS A 82 -4.24 10.96 11.38
N LEU A 83 -4.01 10.81 10.07
CA LEU A 83 -5.04 11.06 9.06
C LEU A 83 -6.24 10.14 9.27
N TYR A 84 -6.00 8.83 9.46
CA TYR A 84 -7.06 7.86 9.70
C TYR A 84 -7.87 8.15 10.97
N SER A 85 -7.23 8.62 12.04
CA SER A 85 -7.90 8.92 13.33
C SER A 85 -8.96 10.02 13.21
N LEU A 86 -8.82 10.89 12.21
CA LEU A 86 -9.74 12.02 11.96
C LEU A 86 -10.74 11.76 10.83
N LYS A 87 -10.82 10.50 10.35
CA LYS A 87 -11.74 10.13 9.28
C LYS A 87 -13.19 10.44 9.61
N PRO A 88 -13.98 10.94 8.64
CA PRO A 88 -15.40 11.17 8.81
C PRO A 88 -16.19 9.86 8.85
N ASP A 89 -17.37 9.88 9.42
CA ASP A 89 -18.34 8.80 9.31
C ASP A 89 -19.20 9.04 8.05
N LEU A 90 -18.89 8.32 6.98
CA LEU A 90 -19.60 8.35 5.71
C LEU A 90 -20.19 6.99 5.40
N LYS A 91 -21.52 6.90 5.27
CA LYS A 91 -22.25 5.64 5.12
C LYS A 91 -21.83 4.80 3.91
N GLU A 92 -21.40 5.45 2.84
CA GLU A 92 -21.02 4.82 1.57
C GLU A 92 -19.51 4.46 1.51
N TRP A 93 -18.76 4.70 2.60
CA TRP A 93 -17.33 4.49 2.63
C TRP A 93 -16.89 3.53 3.70
N VAL A 94 -15.85 2.76 3.39
CA VAL A 94 -15.03 2.03 4.36
C VAL A 94 -13.63 2.64 4.28
N PHE A 95 -13.13 3.17 5.39
CA PHE A 95 -11.78 3.72 5.45
C PHE A 95 -10.85 2.70 6.08
N THR A 96 -9.75 2.42 5.41
CA THR A 96 -8.72 1.45 5.84
C THR A 96 -7.37 2.14 5.91
N LYS A 97 -6.61 1.89 6.96
CA LYS A 97 -5.24 2.36 7.09
C LYS A 97 -4.29 1.23 6.71
N PHE A 98 -3.27 1.55 5.96
CA PHE A 98 -2.31 0.64 5.36
C PHE A 98 -2.99 -0.36 4.39
N ARG A 99 -2.27 -0.86 3.42
CA ARG A 99 -2.75 -1.94 2.54
C ARG A 99 -2.97 -3.19 3.37
N PRO A 100 -4.20 -3.70 3.45
CA PRO A 100 -4.48 -4.89 4.24
C PRO A 100 -4.05 -6.15 3.49
N ARG A 101 -3.78 -7.22 4.22
CA ARG A 101 -3.70 -8.56 3.64
C ARG A 101 -4.99 -8.86 2.86
N ARG A 102 -4.86 -9.51 1.71
CA ARG A 102 -5.98 -9.92 0.86
C ARG A 102 -6.22 -11.43 0.99
N ASP A 103 -7.48 -11.84 0.90
CA ASP A 103 -7.87 -13.26 0.89
C ASP A 103 -7.47 -13.94 -0.43
N ALA A 104 -7.41 -13.18 -1.51
CA ALA A 104 -6.95 -13.62 -2.82
C ALA A 104 -5.80 -12.72 -3.28
N ILE A 105 -4.74 -13.34 -3.77
CA ILE A 105 -3.60 -12.65 -4.36
C ILE A 105 -3.92 -12.42 -5.84
N HIS A 106 -3.74 -11.19 -6.31
CA HIS A 106 -4.10 -10.81 -7.66
C HIS A 106 -2.87 -10.68 -8.56
N THR A 107 -3.09 -10.75 -9.85
CA THR A 107 -2.09 -10.38 -10.85
C THR A 107 -1.77 -8.89 -10.71
N ILE A 108 -0.49 -8.56 -10.55
CA ILE A 108 -0.04 -7.18 -10.44
C ILE A 108 0.45 -6.70 -11.80
N GLN A 109 -0.11 -5.59 -12.24
CA GLN A 109 0.38 -4.83 -13.38
C GLN A 109 1.08 -3.55 -12.86
N PHE A 110 2.36 -3.42 -13.19
CA PHE A 110 3.14 -2.23 -12.84
C PHE A 110 3.97 -1.80 -14.05
N GLN A 111 3.71 -0.60 -14.55
CA GLN A 111 4.24 -0.11 -15.82
C GLN A 111 3.91 -1.09 -16.97
N GLU A 112 4.90 -1.57 -17.68
CA GLU A 112 4.74 -2.51 -18.81
C GLU A 112 4.83 -3.99 -18.39
N LYS A 113 5.02 -4.26 -17.09
CA LYS A 113 5.13 -5.62 -16.55
C LYS A 113 3.80 -6.06 -15.96
N THR A 114 3.48 -7.31 -16.21
CA THR A 114 2.36 -8.02 -15.59
C THR A 114 2.91 -9.30 -15.01
N VAL A 115 2.70 -9.51 -13.71
CA VAL A 115 3.17 -10.70 -13.00
C VAL A 115 2.00 -11.34 -12.26
N SER A 116 1.78 -12.62 -12.50
CA SER A 116 0.75 -13.39 -11.81
C SER A 116 1.30 -14.07 -10.55
N PRO A 117 0.45 -14.43 -9.59
CA PRO A 117 0.89 -15.12 -8.37
C PRO A 117 1.63 -16.44 -8.63
N GLU A 118 1.32 -17.13 -9.73
CA GLU A 118 1.96 -18.38 -10.13
C GLU A 118 3.43 -18.19 -10.55
N GLU A 119 3.80 -16.98 -10.92
CA GLU A 119 5.14 -16.59 -11.35
C GLU A 119 6.03 -16.14 -10.18
N ILE A 120 5.57 -16.34 -8.95
CA ILE A 120 6.30 -15.93 -7.76
C ILE A 120 6.49 -17.12 -6.82
N ARG A 121 7.70 -17.24 -6.30
CA ARG A 121 8.06 -18.17 -5.26
C ARG A 121 8.85 -17.45 -4.18
N PHE A 122 8.96 -18.05 -3.01
CA PHE A 122 9.70 -17.45 -1.90
C PHE A 122 10.48 -18.48 -1.09
N LEU A 123 11.49 -18.00 -0.39
CA LEU A 123 12.22 -18.72 0.63
C LEU A 123 12.34 -17.80 1.86
N LEU A 124 12.05 -18.34 3.04
CA LEU A 124 12.24 -17.62 4.29
C LEU A 124 13.61 -17.95 4.87
N PHE A 125 14.28 -16.95 5.41
CA PHE A 125 15.52 -17.14 6.14
C PHE A 125 15.53 -16.30 7.43
N LYS A 126 16.39 -16.68 8.37
CA LYS A 126 16.56 -15.88 9.59
C LYS A 126 17.41 -14.67 9.27
N ASP A 127 16.93 -13.52 9.64
CA ASP A 127 17.74 -12.30 9.64
C ASP A 127 18.79 -12.38 10.77
N ASP A 128 19.97 -11.82 10.53
CA ASP A 128 21.08 -11.79 11.50
C ASP A 128 20.69 -11.10 12.81
N ASP A 129 19.83 -10.16 12.76
CA ASP A 129 19.24 -9.44 13.90
C ASP A 129 18.30 -10.32 14.77
N LYS A 130 17.90 -11.52 14.27
CA LYS A 130 17.05 -12.54 14.96
C LYS A 130 15.67 -12.07 15.41
N THR A 131 15.31 -10.84 15.23
CA THR A 131 14.00 -10.27 15.60
C THR A 131 13.06 -10.18 14.41
N LYS A 132 13.59 -10.30 13.21
CA LYS A 132 12.87 -10.21 11.95
C LYS A 132 13.09 -11.42 11.05
N ILE A 133 12.26 -11.53 10.03
CA ILE A 133 12.31 -12.59 9.02
C ILE A 133 12.90 -12.00 7.75
N GLY A 134 13.86 -12.69 7.13
CA GLY A 134 14.30 -12.39 5.77
C GLY A 134 13.47 -13.16 4.76
N ILE A 135 13.18 -12.54 3.63
CA ILE A 135 12.45 -13.13 2.50
C ILE A 135 13.30 -13.00 1.24
N LEU A 136 13.53 -14.12 0.58
CA LEU A 136 14.05 -14.17 -0.78
C LEU A 136 12.87 -14.48 -1.71
N LEU A 137 12.57 -13.55 -2.60
CA LEU A 137 11.51 -13.67 -3.60
C LEU A 137 12.12 -14.01 -4.96
N PHE A 138 11.51 -14.98 -5.64
CA PHE A 138 11.86 -15.35 -7.00
C PHE A 138 10.72 -14.95 -7.93
N LEU A 139 11.04 -14.10 -8.92
CA LEU A 139 10.09 -13.62 -9.90
C LEU A 139 10.50 -14.10 -11.30
N SER A 140 9.53 -14.65 -12.01
CA SER A 140 9.73 -15.04 -13.41
C SER A 140 10.11 -13.83 -14.25
N GLY A 141 11.12 -13.97 -15.09
CA GLY A 141 11.59 -12.91 -15.97
C GLY A 141 12.37 -11.78 -15.28
N TYR A 142 12.70 -11.90 -14.00
CA TYR A 142 13.57 -10.95 -13.31
C TYR A 142 14.93 -10.83 -14.00
N THR A 143 15.38 -9.59 -14.15
CA THR A 143 16.74 -9.25 -14.55
C THR A 143 17.28 -8.12 -13.67
N GLU A 144 18.59 -8.12 -13.44
CA GLU A 144 19.25 -7.09 -12.62
C GLU A 144 19.02 -5.68 -13.19
N SER A 145 18.99 -5.54 -14.52
CA SER A 145 18.73 -4.26 -15.18
C SER A 145 17.32 -3.69 -14.95
N GLU A 146 16.37 -4.54 -14.56
CA GLU A 146 14.98 -4.18 -14.27
C GLU A 146 14.66 -4.33 -12.77
N SER A 147 15.67 -4.48 -11.92
CA SER A 147 15.51 -4.73 -10.48
C SER A 147 14.60 -3.72 -9.78
N ALA A 148 14.64 -2.45 -10.18
CA ALA A 148 13.78 -1.42 -9.61
C ALA A 148 12.28 -1.69 -9.86
N ILE A 149 11.90 -2.15 -11.05
CA ILE A 149 10.52 -2.48 -11.41
C ILE A 149 10.07 -3.73 -10.66
N TYR A 150 10.89 -4.78 -10.68
CA TYR A 150 10.57 -6.01 -9.98
C TYR A 150 10.51 -5.86 -8.45
N SER A 151 11.30 -4.92 -7.89
CA SER A 151 11.20 -4.57 -6.47
C SER A 151 9.83 -3.99 -6.12
N GLN A 152 9.31 -3.07 -6.93
CA GLN A 152 7.97 -2.52 -6.71
C GLN A 152 6.88 -3.61 -6.79
N ILE A 153 6.97 -4.48 -7.79
CA ILE A 153 6.04 -5.61 -7.94
C ILE A 153 6.12 -6.54 -6.71
N ALA A 154 7.33 -6.87 -6.26
CA ALA A 154 7.55 -7.73 -5.09
C ALA A 154 6.94 -7.15 -3.82
N TYR A 155 7.14 -5.85 -3.56
CA TYR A 155 6.54 -5.17 -2.41
C TYR A 155 5.00 -5.16 -2.48
N LEU A 156 4.41 -4.92 -3.65
CA LEU A 156 2.96 -4.99 -3.83
C LEU A 156 2.42 -6.40 -3.53
N PHE A 157 3.11 -7.46 -3.96
CA PHE A 157 2.73 -8.83 -3.60
C PHE A 157 2.86 -9.10 -2.10
N LEU A 158 3.93 -8.63 -1.47
CA LEU A 158 4.10 -8.78 -0.02
C LEU A 158 2.99 -8.07 0.75
N ASP A 159 2.60 -6.87 0.32
CA ASP A 159 1.50 -6.12 0.92
C ASP A 159 0.16 -6.91 0.82
N GLU A 160 -0.11 -7.55 -0.33
CA GLU A 160 -1.30 -8.40 -0.47
C GLU A 160 -1.25 -9.67 0.39
N ILE A 161 -0.08 -10.30 0.54
CA ILE A 161 0.08 -11.57 1.24
C ILE A 161 0.13 -11.39 2.76
N VAL A 162 0.78 -10.33 3.23
CA VAL A 162 1.08 -10.13 4.65
C VAL A 162 0.36 -8.91 5.21
N SER A 163 0.37 -7.81 4.61
CA SER A 163 -0.09 -6.43 4.79
C SER A 163 1.09 -5.46 4.81
N GLU A 164 0.86 -4.22 4.36
CA GLU A 164 1.88 -3.17 4.38
C GLU A 164 2.48 -2.96 5.79
N TYR A 165 1.63 -2.95 6.80
CA TYR A 165 2.07 -2.74 8.19
C TYR A 165 2.98 -3.86 8.69
N ASP A 166 2.62 -5.11 8.40
CA ASP A 166 3.36 -6.28 8.87
C ASP A 166 4.67 -6.48 8.11
N VAL A 167 4.68 -6.20 6.80
CA VAL A 167 5.92 -6.20 6.00
C VAL A 167 6.95 -5.28 6.64
N GLU A 168 6.61 -4.02 6.88
CA GLU A 168 7.52 -3.05 7.45
C GLU A 168 7.91 -3.31 8.92
N THR A 169 7.05 -4.05 9.63
CA THR A 169 7.26 -4.35 11.05
C THR A 169 8.10 -5.60 11.27
N TYR A 170 7.80 -6.69 10.53
CA TYR A 170 8.34 -8.02 10.80
C TYR A 170 9.34 -8.52 9.77
N ILE A 171 9.37 -7.94 8.56
CA ILE A 171 10.35 -8.31 7.54
C ILE A 171 11.59 -7.42 7.71
N GLY A 172 12.75 -8.05 7.82
CA GLY A 172 14.03 -7.36 7.99
C GLY A 172 14.80 -7.19 6.71
N ALA A 173 14.87 -8.24 5.91
CA ALA A 173 15.55 -8.27 4.63
C ALA A 173 14.65 -8.81 3.54
N ILE A 174 14.63 -8.13 2.40
CA ILE A 174 13.93 -8.59 1.20
C ILE A 174 14.95 -8.62 0.08
N GLU A 175 15.15 -9.81 -0.48
CA GLU A 175 15.98 -10.00 -1.66
C GLU A 175 15.12 -10.52 -2.82
N ILE A 176 15.45 -10.12 -4.04
CA ILE A 176 14.71 -10.52 -5.24
C ILE A 176 15.69 -11.13 -6.23
N GLN A 177 15.32 -12.28 -6.77
CA GLN A 177 16.12 -13.01 -7.74
C GLN A 177 15.25 -13.59 -8.85
N GLY A 178 15.87 -14.04 -9.93
CA GLY A 178 15.21 -14.76 -11.00
C GLY A 178 15.06 -16.26 -10.70
N PHE A 179 14.37 -16.97 -11.57
CA PHE A 179 14.22 -18.43 -11.50
C PHE A 179 15.52 -19.19 -11.82
N ASP A 180 16.55 -18.52 -12.30
CA ASP A 180 17.90 -19.05 -12.52
C ASP A 180 18.77 -19.04 -11.25
N SER A 181 18.24 -18.59 -10.13
CA SER A 181 18.92 -18.59 -8.84
C SER A 181 19.26 -20.00 -8.36
N ASN A 182 20.43 -20.16 -7.74
CA ASN A 182 20.85 -21.40 -7.10
C ASN A 182 19.96 -21.82 -5.90
N TYR A 183 19.15 -20.93 -5.39
CA TYR A 183 18.22 -21.18 -4.28
C TYR A 183 16.81 -21.51 -4.73
N PHE A 184 16.52 -21.40 -6.04
CA PHE A 184 15.16 -21.53 -6.57
C PHE A 184 14.51 -22.87 -6.25
N ASP A 185 15.27 -23.99 -6.32
CA ASP A 185 14.74 -25.33 -6.06
C ASP A 185 14.26 -25.54 -4.61
N GLN A 186 14.71 -24.68 -3.68
CA GLN A 186 14.29 -24.71 -2.27
C GLN A 186 13.05 -23.86 -2.01
N SER A 187 12.59 -23.11 -3.00
CA SER A 187 11.52 -22.14 -2.86
C SER A 187 10.13 -22.79 -2.84
N ILE A 188 9.18 -22.08 -2.23
CA ILE A 188 7.77 -22.47 -2.13
C ILE A 188 6.94 -21.48 -2.94
N SER A 189 5.88 -21.96 -3.61
CA SER A 189 4.93 -21.11 -4.30
C SER A 189 4.11 -20.27 -3.31
N ILE A 190 3.88 -18.99 -3.62
CA ILE A 190 3.06 -18.11 -2.76
C ILE A 190 1.58 -18.49 -2.74
N ILE A 191 1.11 -19.25 -3.74
CA ILE A 191 -0.27 -19.75 -3.79
C ILE A 191 -0.47 -21.05 -3.02
N THR A 192 0.60 -21.61 -2.45
CA THR A 192 0.48 -22.80 -1.60
C THR A 192 -0.30 -22.39 -0.34
N LYS A 193 -1.52 -22.88 -0.19
CA LYS A 193 -2.25 -22.74 1.07
C LYS A 193 -1.47 -23.48 2.15
N PHE A 194 -1.13 -22.78 3.20
CA PHE A 194 -0.74 -23.42 4.44
C PHE A 194 -2.02 -24.01 5.04
N ASP A 195 -2.17 -25.34 4.91
CA ASP A 195 -3.23 -26.09 5.59
C ASP A 195 -2.98 -26.10 7.10
#